data_b0cc9445b1f27935f8436741c81fca88
#
_entry.id   b0cc9445b1f27935f8436741c81fca88
#
_cell.length_a   1.000
_cell.length_b   1.000
_cell.length_c   1.000
_cell.angle_alpha   90.00
_cell.angle_beta   90.00
_cell.angle_gamma   90.00
#
_symmetry.space_group_name_H-M   'P 1'
#
loop_
_entity.id
_entity.type
_entity.pdbx_description
1 polymer ?
#
loop_
_entity_poly.entity_id
_entity_poly.type
_entity_poly.pdbx_seq_one_letter_code
_entity_poly.pdbx_strand_id
1 'polypeptide(L)'
;MKKLPFFKLNKKCLFIIHFIFCTHTIVAQDYYKSLEVPDGFHVELFTSDILAPRQMVEGENFIFVGGIKGQIFAVSKVNPKQKILLASELNNSRGVALKNGDLYFAEVDKIWVIRDIERLLDSDSDKTFNYELFNDDLPSDAWHGGKWIKFGSDGNLYTNVGAPCNICDDGFTKDRRYASIIKLQDKSWQTVARGVRNSVGFDWHPQTDKLYFGDNGRDWLGDDSPSCELNILEKEDSFFGFPFLHATNIIDPKFGGGIKELNEEIVLPVLEIGAHVAPTGVSFYSGSQFPEKYRNTLFMALHGSWNRSEKSGYKVLAVHTDEGGNITGTTDFLSGFLDGQKSWGRPSAPLALRDGSLLVSDDKHNAIYRITYKK
;
A
#
# COMPACT_ATOMS: atom_id res chain seq x y z
N MET A 1 -2.61 -73.63 7.93
CA MET A 1 -1.64 -72.68 8.54
C MET A 1 -0.42 -72.63 7.65
N LYS A 2 -0.32 -71.59 6.81
CA LYS A 2 0.89 -71.32 5.99
C LYS A 2 1.44 -70.00 6.39
N LYS A 3 2.70 -69.97 6.85
CA LYS A 3 3.47 -68.80 7.25
C LYS A 3 3.92 -68.03 6.01
N LEU A 4 3.63 -66.72 5.95
CA LEU A 4 4.17 -65.78 4.99
C LEU A 4 5.58 -65.29 5.43
N PRO A 5 6.51 -65.04 4.51
CA PRO A 5 7.87 -64.68 4.87
C PRO A 5 8.02 -63.16 5.11
N PHE A 6 8.88 -62.85 6.09
CA PHE A 6 9.34 -61.50 6.41
C PHE A 6 10.24 -60.97 5.28
N PHE A 7 9.84 -59.79 4.69
CA PHE A 7 10.73 -59.02 3.85
C PHE A 7 11.65 -58.12 4.70
N LYS A 8 12.92 -58.31 4.59
CA LYS A 8 13.94 -57.43 5.14
C LYS A 8 13.98 -56.14 4.32
N LEU A 9 13.68 -55.00 4.94
CA LEU A 9 13.90 -53.67 4.36
C LEU A 9 15.40 -53.34 4.38
N ASN A 10 15.95 -53.14 3.21
CA ASN A 10 17.34 -52.79 2.99
C ASN A 10 17.57 -51.31 3.31
N LYS A 11 18.41 -51.00 4.29
CA LYS A 11 18.88 -49.66 4.64
C LYS A 11 19.83 -49.12 3.57
N LYS A 12 19.32 -48.48 2.52
CA LYS A 12 20.10 -47.62 1.62
C LYS A 12 19.13 -46.78 0.78
N CYS A 13 18.59 -45.72 1.36
CA CYS A 13 18.03 -44.57 0.65
C CYS A 13 17.73 -43.45 1.69
N LEU A 14 18.80 -42.88 2.20
CA LEU A 14 18.67 -41.67 3.04
C LEU A 14 19.83 -40.75 2.67
N PHE A 15 19.74 -40.15 1.49
CA PHE A 15 20.60 -39.02 1.10
C PHE A 15 20.08 -38.47 -0.25
N ILE A 16 19.01 -37.72 -0.25
CA ILE A 16 18.68 -36.70 -1.25
C ILE A 16 17.43 -35.95 -0.71
N ILE A 17 17.58 -35.11 0.29
CA ILE A 17 16.68 -33.99 0.56
C ILE A 17 17.51 -32.92 1.30
N HIS A 18 18.38 -32.24 0.59
CA HIS A 18 19.01 -30.99 1.11
C HIS A 18 19.56 -30.12 -0.02
N PHE A 19 18.82 -29.97 -1.11
CA PHE A 19 19.27 -29.05 -2.17
C PHE A 19 18.12 -28.38 -2.94
N ILE A 20 17.11 -27.86 -2.26
CA ILE A 20 16.08 -27.02 -2.94
C ILE A 20 15.74 -25.73 -2.12
N PHE A 21 16.63 -25.20 -1.32
CA PHE A 21 16.37 -23.94 -0.62
C PHE A 21 17.33 -22.79 -0.97
N CYS A 22 18.13 -22.92 -2.01
CA CYS A 22 19.12 -21.89 -2.35
C CYS A 22 18.89 -21.20 -3.69
N THR A 23 17.80 -21.49 -4.43
CA THR A 23 17.61 -20.91 -5.77
C THR A 23 16.70 -19.71 -5.83
N HIS A 24 16.00 -19.35 -4.74
CA HIS A 24 15.07 -18.19 -4.76
C HIS A 24 15.74 -16.86 -4.43
N THR A 25 16.86 -16.86 -3.70
CA THR A 25 17.59 -15.64 -3.33
C THR A 25 18.42 -15.05 -4.46
N ILE A 26 18.81 -15.85 -5.44
CA ILE A 26 19.66 -15.38 -6.56
C ILE A 26 18.81 -14.62 -7.61
N VAL A 27 17.53 -14.99 -7.77
CA VAL A 27 16.66 -14.40 -8.79
C VAL A 27 16.20 -12.99 -8.42
N ALA A 28 15.98 -12.70 -7.13
CA ALA A 28 15.59 -11.36 -6.68
C ALA A 28 16.69 -10.32 -6.89
N GLN A 29 17.94 -10.71 -6.77
CA GLN A 29 19.09 -9.80 -6.75
C GLN A 29 19.41 -9.18 -8.12
N ASP A 30 18.97 -9.76 -9.23
CA ASP A 30 19.29 -9.24 -10.56
C ASP A 30 18.18 -8.43 -11.23
N TYR A 31 16.92 -8.69 -10.93
CA TYR A 31 15.81 -7.99 -11.57
C TYR A 31 15.74 -6.49 -11.24
N TYR A 32 16.13 -6.05 -10.03
CA TYR A 32 16.13 -4.63 -9.69
C TYR A 32 17.07 -3.78 -10.57
N LYS A 33 18.05 -4.41 -11.24
CA LYS A 33 18.96 -3.74 -12.17
C LYS A 33 18.28 -3.32 -13.48
N SER A 34 17.09 -3.86 -13.78
CA SER A 34 16.27 -3.43 -14.91
C SER A 34 15.32 -2.28 -14.55
N LEU A 35 15.30 -1.85 -13.27
CA LEU A 35 14.52 -0.71 -12.86
C LEU A 35 15.13 0.58 -13.43
N GLU A 36 14.26 1.42 -13.96
CA GLU A 36 14.60 2.69 -14.60
C GLU A 36 14.14 3.86 -13.74
N VAL A 37 14.99 4.83 -13.58
CA VAL A 37 14.74 6.10 -12.87
C VAL A 37 15.31 7.27 -13.69
N PRO A 38 14.88 8.51 -13.45
CA PRO A 38 15.43 9.68 -14.13
C PRO A 38 16.93 9.87 -13.90
N ASP A 39 17.58 10.63 -14.79
CA ASP A 39 19.01 10.91 -14.71
C ASP A 39 19.44 11.46 -13.34
N GLY A 40 20.55 10.94 -12.83
CA GLY A 40 21.11 11.28 -11.52
C GLY A 40 20.52 10.49 -10.35
N PHE A 41 19.45 9.73 -10.57
CA PHE A 41 18.92 8.80 -9.57
C PHE A 41 19.54 7.42 -9.67
N HIS A 42 19.58 6.73 -8.55
CA HIS A 42 20.12 5.37 -8.43
C HIS A 42 19.15 4.50 -7.63
N VAL A 43 18.94 3.27 -8.10
CA VAL A 43 18.13 2.25 -7.42
C VAL A 43 19.05 1.20 -6.84
N GLU A 44 18.83 0.84 -5.59
CA GLU A 44 19.48 -0.29 -4.94
C GLU A 44 18.45 -1.17 -4.22
N LEU A 45 18.78 -2.45 -4.05
CA LEU A 45 18.01 -3.33 -3.20
C LEU A 45 18.26 -2.96 -1.73
N PHE A 46 17.25 -2.41 -1.06
CA PHE A 46 17.32 -2.11 0.37
C PHE A 46 17.25 -3.40 1.19
N THR A 47 16.21 -4.23 0.96
CA THR A 47 16.07 -5.54 1.59
C THR A 47 15.18 -6.45 0.74
N SER A 48 15.28 -7.77 0.96
CA SER A 48 14.45 -8.81 0.34
C SER A 48 13.86 -9.75 1.39
N ASP A 49 13.09 -10.74 0.96
CA ASP A 49 12.51 -11.80 1.80
C ASP A 49 11.55 -11.29 2.88
N ILE A 50 10.86 -10.17 2.60
CA ILE A 50 9.67 -9.74 3.32
C ILE A 50 8.47 -10.13 2.47
N LEU A 51 7.61 -11.01 2.98
CA LEU A 51 6.52 -11.57 2.18
C LEU A 51 5.45 -10.52 1.87
N ALA A 52 5.34 -10.19 0.58
CA ALA A 52 4.36 -9.26 0.03
C ALA A 52 4.27 -7.92 0.83
N PRO A 53 5.39 -7.15 0.93
CA PRO A 53 5.44 -5.92 1.70
C PRO A 53 4.52 -4.86 1.10
N ARG A 54 3.88 -4.08 1.96
CA ARG A 54 2.95 -3.02 1.60
C ARG A 54 3.36 -1.71 2.26
N GLN A 55 2.53 -1.17 3.12
CA GLN A 55 2.83 0.09 3.79
C GLN A 55 4.08 -0.02 4.64
N MET A 56 4.85 1.04 4.63
CA MET A 56 6.03 1.21 5.45
C MET A 56 5.92 2.50 6.26
N VAL A 57 6.55 2.53 7.43
CA VAL A 57 6.72 3.75 8.22
C VAL A 57 8.13 3.81 8.80
N GLU A 58 8.71 5.01 8.77
CA GLU A 58 10.07 5.24 9.27
C GLU A 58 10.07 5.51 10.77
N GLY A 59 10.77 4.66 11.53
CA GLY A 59 11.16 4.90 12.91
C GLY A 59 12.50 5.61 13.02
N GLU A 60 13.11 5.61 14.20
CA GLU A 60 14.45 6.19 14.42
C GLU A 60 15.51 5.27 13.80
N ASN A 61 15.56 4.00 14.20
CA ASN A 61 16.57 3.03 13.78
C ASN A 61 16.02 1.99 12.79
N PHE A 62 14.70 1.87 12.65
CA PHE A 62 14.04 0.85 11.87
C PHE A 62 13.03 1.41 10.87
N ILE A 63 12.81 0.65 9.81
CA ILE A 63 11.64 0.77 8.93
C ILE A 63 10.67 -0.33 9.33
N PHE A 64 9.46 0.04 9.73
CA PHE A 64 8.40 -0.92 10.02
C PHE A 64 7.60 -1.20 8.76
N VAL A 65 7.32 -2.47 8.50
CA VAL A 65 6.74 -2.94 7.24
C VAL A 65 5.55 -3.84 7.51
N GLY A 66 4.40 -3.48 6.98
CA GLY A 66 3.22 -4.34 6.91
C GLY A 66 3.14 -5.12 5.61
N GLY A 67 2.51 -6.30 5.63
CA GLY A 67 2.43 -7.16 4.45
C GLY A 67 1.13 -7.96 4.35
N ILE A 68 0.72 -8.26 3.11
CA ILE A 68 -0.52 -9.01 2.82
C ILE A 68 -0.52 -10.38 3.51
N LYS A 69 0.66 -10.98 3.72
CA LYS A 69 0.80 -12.33 4.29
C LYS A 69 0.67 -12.37 5.81
N GLY A 70 0.19 -11.28 6.42
CA GLY A 70 -0.11 -11.27 7.84
C GLY A 70 1.13 -11.18 8.73
N GLN A 71 2.16 -10.49 8.27
CA GLN A 71 3.40 -10.31 9.01
C GLN A 71 3.75 -8.83 9.12
N ILE A 72 4.27 -8.46 10.30
CA ILE A 72 4.84 -7.13 10.56
C ILE A 72 6.32 -7.30 10.87
N PHE A 73 7.15 -6.53 10.17
CA PHE A 73 8.60 -6.54 10.33
C PHE A 73 9.15 -5.19 10.78
N ALA A 74 10.24 -5.24 11.53
CA ALA A 74 11.18 -4.13 11.69
C ALA A 74 12.46 -4.45 10.89
N VAL A 75 12.86 -3.55 10.00
CA VAL A 75 14.05 -3.65 9.16
C VAL A 75 15.04 -2.59 9.61
N SER A 76 16.25 -2.98 10.00
CA SER A 76 17.29 -2.04 10.44
C SER A 76 17.69 -1.09 9.31
N LYS A 77 17.72 0.22 9.58
CA LYS A 77 18.14 1.24 8.60
C LYS A 77 19.63 1.16 8.28
N VAL A 78 20.47 0.76 9.25
CA VAL A 78 21.92 0.65 9.09
C VAL A 78 22.36 -0.69 8.54
N ASN A 79 21.61 -1.76 8.80
CA ASN A 79 21.85 -3.09 8.26
C ASN A 79 20.54 -3.73 7.78
N PRO A 80 20.08 -3.40 6.54
CA PRO A 80 18.77 -3.87 6.04
C PRO A 80 18.63 -5.39 5.87
N LYS A 81 19.72 -6.15 6.01
CA LYS A 81 19.67 -7.61 6.10
C LYS A 81 19.14 -8.09 7.44
N GLN A 82 19.25 -7.26 8.49
CA GLN A 82 18.67 -7.53 9.81
C GLN A 82 17.19 -7.17 9.78
N LYS A 83 16.36 -8.19 9.87
CA LYS A 83 14.89 -8.12 9.90
C LYS A 83 14.40 -8.82 11.15
N ILE A 84 13.51 -8.18 11.87
CA ILE A 84 12.91 -8.72 13.09
C ILE A 84 11.42 -8.89 12.83
N LEU A 85 10.90 -10.10 13.03
CA LEU A 85 9.47 -10.38 12.94
C LEU A 85 8.80 -9.91 14.24
N LEU A 86 7.89 -8.95 14.15
CA LEU A 86 7.18 -8.38 15.29
C LEU A 86 5.85 -9.08 15.57
N ALA A 87 5.13 -9.44 14.51
CA ALA A 87 3.85 -10.15 14.59
C ALA A 87 3.65 -11.01 13.35
N SER A 88 2.90 -12.10 13.49
CA SER A 88 2.55 -13.03 12.42
C SER A 88 1.14 -13.59 12.59
N GLU A 89 0.67 -14.35 11.59
CA GLU A 89 -0.66 -14.98 11.57
C GLU A 89 -1.82 -13.98 11.59
N LEU A 90 -1.56 -12.74 11.16
CA LEU A 90 -2.54 -11.68 11.10
C LEU A 90 -3.38 -11.77 9.81
N ASN A 91 -4.60 -11.25 9.83
CA ASN A 91 -5.48 -11.22 8.67
C ASN A 91 -5.16 -10.01 7.77
N ASN A 92 -4.32 -10.21 6.74
CA ASN A 92 -4.05 -9.21 5.69
C ASN A 92 -3.57 -7.85 6.25
N SER A 93 -2.55 -7.88 7.12
CA SER A 93 -2.05 -6.72 7.87
C SER A 93 -1.14 -5.82 7.02
N ARG A 94 -1.73 -4.98 6.19
CA ARG A 94 -0.99 -4.11 5.25
C ARG A 94 -0.53 -2.81 5.87
N GLY A 95 -1.32 -2.25 6.79
CA GLY A 95 -1.15 -0.91 7.31
C GLY A 95 -0.26 -0.87 8.53
N VAL A 96 0.66 0.10 8.56
CA VAL A 96 1.52 0.41 9.72
C VAL A 96 1.63 1.92 9.90
N ALA A 97 1.62 2.37 11.16
CA ALA A 97 1.80 3.77 11.52
C ALA A 97 2.55 3.91 12.85
N LEU A 98 3.29 5.00 13.02
CA LEU A 98 3.97 5.34 14.27
C LEU A 98 3.37 6.59 14.89
N LYS A 99 3.20 6.58 16.20
CA LYS A 99 2.87 7.77 16.97
C LYS A 99 3.46 7.68 18.37
N ASN A 100 4.22 8.68 18.78
CA ASN A 100 4.80 8.80 20.12
C ASN A 100 5.62 7.57 20.58
N GLY A 101 6.34 6.93 19.64
CA GLY A 101 7.12 5.72 19.93
C GLY A 101 6.34 4.41 19.83
N ASP A 102 5.01 4.46 19.69
CA ASP A 102 4.14 3.29 19.56
C ASP A 102 3.96 2.91 18.10
N LEU A 103 4.05 1.62 17.79
CA LEU A 103 3.77 1.06 16.47
C LEU A 103 2.34 0.53 16.41
N TYR A 104 1.54 1.11 15.53
CA TYR A 104 0.20 0.65 15.20
C TYR A 104 0.24 -0.18 13.92
N PHE A 105 -0.54 -1.26 13.86
CA PHE A 105 -0.70 -2.05 12.64
C PHE A 105 -2.13 -2.58 12.51
N ALA A 106 -2.60 -2.64 11.26
CA ALA A 106 -4.00 -2.92 10.98
C ALA A 106 -4.18 -4.27 10.26
N GLU A 107 -5.12 -5.06 10.74
CA GLU A 107 -5.78 -6.14 10.01
C GLU A 107 -6.98 -5.61 9.22
N VAL A 108 -7.78 -6.50 8.65
CA VAL A 108 -9.01 -6.13 7.93
C VAL A 108 -9.99 -5.41 8.85
N ASP A 109 -10.18 -5.92 10.07
CA ASP A 109 -11.22 -5.51 11.01
C ASP A 109 -10.69 -4.99 12.36
N LYS A 110 -9.36 -4.96 12.55
CA LYS A 110 -8.73 -4.61 13.83
C LYS A 110 -7.48 -3.78 13.65
N ILE A 111 -7.18 -3.00 14.65
CA ILE A 111 -5.91 -2.28 14.81
C ILE A 111 -5.29 -2.69 16.13
N TRP A 112 -4.02 -3.02 16.07
CA TRP A 112 -3.18 -3.42 17.18
C TRP A 112 -2.11 -2.37 17.45
N VAL A 113 -1.53 -2.40 18.66
CA VAL A 113 -0.42 -1.51 19.01
C VAL A 113 0.65 -2.25 19.81
N ILE A 114 1.91 -1.99 19.47
CA ILE A 114 3.09 -2.32 20.27
C ILE A 114 3.60 -1.01 20.86
N ARG A 115 3.63 -0.93 22.20
CA ARG A 115 4.10 0.26 22.92
C ARG A 115 5.62 0.35 22.93
N ASP A 116 6.13 1.59 22.83
CA ASP A 116 7.58 1.89 22.93
C ASP A 116 8.45 0.99 22.03
N ILE A 117 8.06 0.78 20.78
CA ILE A 117 8.64 -0.26 19.91
C ILE A 117 10.17 -0.09 19.74
N GLU A 118 10.67 1.13 19.53
CA GLU A 118 12.12 1.36 19.35
C GLU A 118 12.90 0.93 20.59
N ARG A 119 12.44 1.28 21.78
CA ARG A 119 13.06 0.88 23.05
C ARG A 119 13.03 -0.64 23.23
N LEU A 120 11.96 -1.30 22.79
CA LEU A 120 11.88 -2.75 22.85
C LEU A 120 12.89 -3.41 21.89
N LEU A 121 13.13 -2.83 20.72
CA LEU A 121 14.08 -3.34 19.73
C LEU A 121 15.54 -3.13 20.16
N ASP A 122 15.85 -2.07 20.88
CA ASP A 122 17.20 -1.77 21.39
C ASP A 122 17.61 -2.67 22.55
N SER A 123 16.65 -3.21 23.29
CA SER A 123 16.92 -4.13 24.40
C SER A 123 17.14 -5.56 23.87
N ASP A 124 18.31 -6.15 24.19
CA ASP A 124 18.85 -7.43 23.70
C ASP A 124 17.85 -8.60 23.58
N SER A 125 17.86 -9.27 22.43
CA SER A 125 17.57 -10.66 22.03
C SER A 125 16.17 -11.27 22.22
N ASP A 126 15.95 -12.44 21.59
CA ASP A 126 14.90 -13.50 21.70
C ASP A 126 13.53 -13.09 22.29
N LYS A 127 12.94 -11.99 21.80
CA LYS A 127 11.68 -11.47 22.35
C LYS A 127 10.49 -11.85 21.48
N THR A 128 9.49 -12.34 22.15
CA THR A 128 8.11 -12.26 21.67
C THR A 128 7.63 -10.84 21.92
N PHE A 129 7.23 -10.13 20.87
CA PHE A 129 6.65 -8.80 20.98
C PHE A 129 5.19 -8.94 21.37
N ASN A 130 4.83 -8.43 22.54
CA ASN A 130 3.43 -8.35 22.93
C ASN A 130 2.77 -7.14 22.28
N TYR A 131 1.58 -7.35 21.72
CA TYR A 131 0.74 -6.29 21.19
C TYR A 131 -0.65 -6.37 21.81
N GLU A 132 -1.27 -5.23 21.95
CA GLU A 132 -2.60 -5.08 22.54
C GLU A 132 -3.60 -4.59 21.48
N LEU A 133 -4.86 -4.95 21.68
CA LEU A 133 -5.94 -4.48 20.83
C LEU A 133 -6.15 -2.98 21.05
N PHE A 134 -6.00 -2.21 19.98
CA PHE A 134 -6.26 -0.77 20.00
C PHE A 134 -7.70 -0.44 19.59
N ASN A 135 -8.19 -1.10 18.53
CA ASN A 135 -9.57 -0.94 18.03
C ASN A 135 -10.00 -2.18 17.25
N ASP A 136 -11.24 -2.64 17.44
CA ASP A 136 -11.85 -3.78 16.73
C ASP A 136 -13.21 -3.43 16.09
N ASP A 137 -13.50 -2.14 15.97
CA ASP A 137 -14.73 -1.63 15.35
C ASP A 137 -14.49 -1.18 13.90
N LEU A 138 -14.01 -2.09 13.05
CA LEU A 138 -13.89 -1.88 11.60
C LEU A 138 -14.71 -2.92 10.83
N PRO A 139 -15.27 -2.58 9.65
CA PRO A 139 -15.92 -3.58 8.80
C PRO A 139 -14.97 -4.72 8.41
N SER A 140 -15.51 -5.97 8.44
CA SER A 140 -14.72 -7.19 8.34
C SER A 140 -14.70 -7.83 6.94
N ASP A 141 -15.33 -7.22 5.93
CA ASP A 141 -15.28 -7.75 4.57
C ASP A 141 -13.85 -7.80 4.03
N ALA A 142 -13.44 -8.98 3.55
CA ALA A 142 -12.11 -9.19 3.01
C ALA A 142 -11.90 -8.54 1.62
N TRP A 143 -13.00 -8.34 0.86
CA TRP A 143 -12.97 -7.66 -0.43
C TRP A 143 -12.63 -6.19 -0.21
N HIS A 144 -11.57 -5.69 -0.82
CA HIS A 144 -10.98 -4.38 -0.55
C HIS A 144 -10.68 -4.11 0.95
N GLY A 145 -10.53 -5.20 1.74
CA GLY A 145 -10.41 -5.12 3.20
C GLY A 145 -9.07 -4.64 3.73
N GLY A 146 -8.02 -4.65 2.91
CA GLY A 146 -6.69 -4.18 3.36
C GLY A 146 -6.71 -2.71 3.75
N LYS A 147 -6.16 -2.41 4.94
CA LYS A 147 -6.12 -1.06 5.49
C LYS A 147 -4.80 -0.36 5.19
N TRP A 148 -4.86 0.92 4.88
CA TRP A 148 -3.79 1.88 5.00
C TRP A 148 -4.07 2.73 6.22
N ILE A 149 -3.11 2.87 7.12
CA ILE A 149 -3.31 3.66 8.33
C ILE A 149 -2.26 4.76 8.45
N LYS A 150 -2.68 5.95 8.84
CA LYS A 150 -1.75 7.06 9.07
C LYS A 150 -2.38 8.06 10.04
N PHE A 151 -1.55 8.65 10.90
CA PHE A 151 -2.00 9.74 11.75
C PHE A 151 -1.97 11.05 10.97
N GLY A 152 -3.07 11.82 11.05
CA GLY A 152 -3.15 13.18 10.54
C GLY A 152 -2.46 14.19 11.45
N SER A 153 -2.33 15.42 10.96
CA SER A 153 -1.81 16.57 11.74
C SER A 153 -2.69 16.90 12.94
N ASP A 154 -4.00 16.59 12.85
CA ASP A 154 -4.98 16.66 13.93
C ASP A 154 -4.77 15.60 15.03
N GLY A 155 -3.82 14.69 14.82
CA GLY A 155 -3.48 13.60 15.73
C GLY A 155 -4.45 12.43 15.71
N ASN A 156 -5.48 12.43 14.89
CA ASN A 156 -6.39 11.30 14.72
C ASN A 156 -5.80 10.23 13.79
N LEU A 157 -6.20 8.98 14.01
CA LEU A 157 -5.84 7.88 13.12
C LEU A 157 -6.84 7.79 11.98
N TYR A 158 -6.34 7.83 10.75
CA TYR A 158 -7.14 7.67 9.53
C TYR A 158 -6.94 6.29 8.93
N THR A 159 -8.00 5.76 8.28
CA THR A 159 -7.93 4.54 7.48
C THR A 159 -8.95 4.54 6.34
N ASN A 160 -8.71 3.69 5.35
CA ASN A 160 -9.66 3.41 4.28
C ASN A 160 -10.58 2.24 4.65
N VAL A 161 -11.79 2.28 4.13
CA VAL A 161 -12.73 1.15 4.11
C VAL A 161 -13.25 1.02 2.68
N GLY A 162 -12.67 0.11 1.89
CA GLY A 162 -13.09 -0.09 0.50
C GLY A 162 -14.49 -0.68 0.38
N ALA A 163 -15.12 -0.51 -0.77
CA ALA A 163 -16.41 -1.12 -1.06
C ALA A 163 -16.33 -2.66 -0.95
N PRO A 164 -17.34 -3.34 -0.39
CA PRO A 164 -17.33 -4.80 -0.20
C PRO A 164 -17.59 -5.59 -1.50
N CYS A 165 -17.39 -4.97 -2.66
CA CYS A 165 -17.72 -5.51 -3.98
C CYS A 165 -16.98 -4.76 -5.09
N ASN A 166 -17.09 -5.26 -6.34
CA ASN A 166 -16.64 -4.49 -7.52
C ASN A 166 -17.51 -3.25 -7.74
N ILE A 167 -18.82 -3.43 -7.75
CA ILE A 167 -19.83 -2.38 -7.89
C ILE A 167 -21.12 -2.80 -7.15
N CYS A 168 -21.50 -2.03 -6.15
CA CYS A 168 -22.71 -2.24 -5.34
C CYS A 168 -23.10 -0.97 -4.60
N ASP A 169 -24.36 -0.88 -4.23
CA ASP A 169 -24.88 0.11 -3.28
C ASP A 169 -25.16 -0.49 -1.89
N ASP A 170 -25.20 -1.82 -1.79
CA ASP A 170 -25.50 -2.56 -0.55
C ASP A 170 -24.57 -2.18 0.62
N GLY A 171 -23.33 -1.79 0.32
CA GLY A 171 -22.37 -1.33 1.33
C GLY A 171 -22.86 -0.09 2.09
N PHE A 172 -23.47 0.85 1.39
CA PHE A 172 -23.98 2.08 2.00
C PHE A 172 -25.22 1.87 2.87
N THR A 173 -25.99 0.81 2.60
CA THR A 173 -27.19 0.48 3.39
C THR A 173 -26.86 -0.32 4.63
N LYS A 174 -25.80 -1.14 4.60
CA LYS A 174 -25.39 -2.01 5.71
C LYS A 174 -24.50 -1.28 6.70
N ASP A 175 -23.48 -0.59 6.22
CA ASP A 175 -22.56 0.20 7.03
C ASP A 175 -22.03 1.37 6.19
N ARG A 176 -22.31 2.59 6.65
CA ARG A 176 -21.92 3.82 5.94
C ARG A 176 -20.41 4.06 5.88
N ARG A 177 -19.62 3.24 6.59
CA ARG A 177 -18.16 3.30 6.54
C ARG A 177 -17.57 2.65 5.30
N TYR A 178 -18.32 1.82 4.55
CA TYR A 178 -17.85 1.29 3.28
C TYR A 178 -17.70 2.38 2.22
N ALA A 179 -16.78 2.13 1.27
CA ALA A 179 -16.42 3.04 0.20
C ALA A 179 -16.07 4.45 0.71
N SER A 180 -15.16 4.52 1.69
CA SER A 180 -14.81 5.76 2.36
C SER A 180 -13.38 5.80 2.91
N ILE A 181 -12.95 7.00 3.28
CA ILE A 181 -11.87 7.23 4.22
C ILE A 181 -12.50 7.70 5.53
N ILE A 182 -12.07 7.12 6.64
CA ILE A 182 -12.58 7.37 7.97
C ILE A 182 -11.46 7.78 8.92
N LYS A 183 -11.79 8.56 9.97
CA LYS A 183 -10.87 8.90 11.06
C LYS A 183 -11.43 8.46 12.41
N LEU A 184 -10.56 8.07 13.31
CA LEU A 184 -10.91 7.72 14.68
C LEU A 184 -10.81 8.97 15.54
N GLN A 185 -11.95 9.51 15.94
CA GLN A 185 -12.06 10.65 16.84
C GLN A 185 -12.92 10.28 18.05
N ASP A 186 -12.46 10.60 19.26
CA ASP A 186 -13.19 10.33 20.51
C ASP A 186 -13.69 8.87 20.63
N LYS A 187 -12.85 7.91 20.20
CA LYS A 187 -13.13 6.45 20.17
C LYS A 187 -14.22 6.02 19.19
N SER A 188 -14.67 6.89 18.28
CA SER A 188 -15.64 6.56 17.24
C SER A 188 -15.09 6.86 15.85
N TRP A 189 -15.44 6.01 14.87
CA TRP A 189 -15.08 6.24 13.49
C TRP A 189 -16.01 7.26 12.85
N GLN A 190 -15.43 8.29 12.26
CA GLN A 190 -16.14 9.33 11.51
C GLN A 190 -15.71 9.28 10.05
N THR A 191 -16.66 9.34 9.13
CA THR A 191 -16.39 9.36 7.71
C THR A 191 -15.93 10.75 7.28
N VAL A 192 -14.82 10.84 6.57
CA VAL A 192 -14.27 12.12 6.07
C VAL A 192 -14.33 12.23 4.54
N ALA A 193 -14.33 11.11 3.81
CA ALA A 193 -14.56 11.08 2.36
C ALA A 193 -15.46 9.89 2.02
N ARG A 194 -16.55 10.12 1.30
CA ARG A 194 -17.56 9.12 0.90
C ARG A 194 -17.57 8.89 -0.60
N GLY A 195 -18.09 7.75 -1.03
CA GLY A 195 -18.11 7.41 -2.46
C GLY A 195 -16.71 7.17 -3.03
N VAL A 196 -15.79 6.71 -2.20
CA VAL A 196 -14.42 6.32 -2.55
C VAL A 196 -14.38 4.80 -2.66
N ARG A 197 -14.38 4.28 -3.90
CA ARG A 197 -14.54 2.84 -4.12
C ARG A 197 -13.50 1.99 -3.40
N ASN A 198 -12.24 2.27 -3.59
CA ASN A 198 -11.13 1.52 -2.98
C ASN A 198 -9.85 2.36 -2.96
N SER A 199 -9.76 3.29 -2.04
CA SER A 199 -8.48 3.94 -1.75
C SER A 199 -7.56 2.95 -1.03
N VAL A 200 -6.31 2.85 -1.46
CA VAL A 200 -5.30 1.97 -0.86
C VAL A 200 -4.11 2.76 -0.34
N GLY A 201 -4.14 4.08 -0.50
CA GLY A 201 -3.11 4.97 0.00
C GLY A 201 -3.56 6.42 0.00
N PHE A 202 -3.23 7.12 1.06
CA PHE A 202 -3.46 8.55 1.21
C PHE A 202 -2.31 9.19 2.00
N ASP A 203 -2.10 10.48 1.75
CA ASP A 203 -1.10 11.30 2.44
C ASP A 203 -1.51 12.77 2.43
N TRP A 204 -0.93 13.56 3.32
CA TRP A 204 -1.18 14.99 3.43
C TRP A 204 -0.11 15.79 2.71
N HIS A 205 -0.53 16.80 1.97
CA HIS A 205 0.39 17.74 1.33
C HIS A 205 1.19 18.51 2.38
N PRO A 206 2.54 18.55 2.29
CA PRO A 206 3.39 19.04 3.37
C PRO A 206 3.17 20.50 3.79
N GLN A 207 2.61 21.32 2.89
CA GLN A 207 2.42 22.76 3.16
C GLN A 207 0.96 23.14 3.37
N THR A 208 0.02 22.48 2.69
CA THR A 208 -1.42 22.84 2.78
C THR A 208 -2.20 21.97 3.74
N ASP A 209 -1.61 20.84 4.18
CA ASP A 209 -2.27 19.82 5.01
C ASP A 209 -3.56 19.24 4.40
N LYS A 210 -3.76 19.40 3.08
CA LYS A 210 -4.85 18.75 2.38
C LYS A 210 -4.57 17.28 2.20
N LEU A 211 -5.59 16.44 2.39
CA LEU A 211 -5.52 15.00 2.19
C LEU A 211 -5.63 14.65 0.71
N TYR A 212 -4.62 13.96 0.17
CA TYR A 212 -4.61 13.39 -1.18
C TYR A 212 -4.75 11.86 -1.10
N PHE A 213 -5.55 11.28 -1.97
CA PHE A 213 -5.74 9.84 -2.00
C PHE A 213 -5.98 9.32 -3.41
N GLY A 214 -5.42 8.13 -3.70
CA GLY A 214 -5.75 7.40 -4.92
C GLY A 214 -7.08 6.66 -4.77
N ASP A 215 -7.85 6.50 -5.84
CA ASP A 215 -8.99 5.60 -5.88
C ASP A 215 -8.94 4.66 -7.09
N ASN A 216 -9.21 3.39 -6.84
CA ASN A 216 -9.24 2.35 -7.86
C ASN A 216 -10.60 2.33 -8.54
N GLY A 217 -10.63 2.61 -9.85
CA GLY A 217 -11.81 2.49 -10.69
C GLY A 217 -12.39 1.06 -10.68
N ARG A 218 -13.69 0.93 -10.99
CA ARG A 218 -14.35 -0.39 -11.06
C ARG A 218 -13.83 -1.21 -12.25
N ASP A 219 -13.94 -2.54 -12.12
CA ASP A 219 -13.62 -3.46 -13.21
C ASP A 219 -14.82 -3.65 -14.18
N TRP A 220 -14.52 -4.21 -15.36
CA TRP A 220 -15.49 -4.71 -16.34
C TRP A 220 -16.29 -3.63 -17.08
N LEU A 221 -15.66 -2.47 -17.38
CA LEU A 221 -16.16 -1.48 -18.33
C LEU A 221 -15.28 -1.36 -19.57
N GLY A 222 -14.37 -2.31 -19.81
CA GLY A 222 -13.44 -2.33 -20.93
C GLY A 222 -12.01 -2.02 -20.49
N ASP A 223 -11.07 -2.07 -21.44
CA ASP A 223 -9.64 -1.89 -21.20
C ASP A 223 -9.27 -0.47 -20.78
N ASP A 224 -9.96 0.52 -21.33
CA ASP A 224 -9.61 1.93 -21.18
C ASP A 224 -10.61 2.71 -20.30
N SER A 225 -11.52 2.02 -19.60
CA SER A 225 -12.55 2.67 -18.77
C SER A 225 -12.92 1.84 -17.53
N PRO A 226 -13.22 2.52 -16.40
CA PRO A 226 -12.94 3.92 -16.12
C PRO A 226 -11.48 4.13 -15.75
N SER A 227 -11.02 5.38 -15.80
CA SER A 227 -9.74 5.76 -15.21
C SER A 227 -9.74 5.53 -13.69
N CYS A 228 -8.60 5.14 -13.14
CA CYS A 228 -8.33 5.33 -11.71
C CYS A 228 -8.05 6.81 -11.43
N GLU A 229 -8.12 7.22 -10.17
CA GLU A 229 -8.22 8.62 -9.78
C GLU A 229 -7.18 9.02 -8.74
N LEU A 230 -6.77 10.29 -8.78
CA LEU A 230 -6.22 11.01 -7.65
C LEU A 230 -7.23 12.07 -7.22
N ASN A 231 -7.54 12.08 -5.96
CA ASN A 231 -8.53 12.96 -5.35
C ASN A 231 -7.89 13.82 -4.24
N ILE A 232 -8.49 14.97 -3.97
CA ILE A 232 -8.15 15.88 -2.86
C ILE A 232 -9.37 16.08 -2.00
N LEU A 233 -9.24 15.89 -0.70
CA LEU A 233 -10.27 16.23 0.27
C LEU A 233 -10.14 17.70 0.65
N GLU A 234 -11.04 18.54 0.13
CA GLU A 234 -11.13 19.96 0.46
C GLU A 234 -12.04 20.22 1.67
N LYS A 235 -13.06 19.37 1.84
CA LYS A 235 -14.04 19.46 2.92
C LYS A 235 -14.40 18.06 3.40
N GLU A 236 -14.41 17.88 4.71
CA GLU A 236 -14.88 16.61 5.30
C GLU A 236 -16.32 16.28 4.90
N ASP A 237 -16.60 14.98 4.84
CA ASP A 237 -17.88 14.39 4.43
C ASP A 237 -18.25 14.64 2.96
N SER A 238 -17.27 15.04 2.11
CA SER A 238 -17.48 15.15 0.66
C SER A 238 -17.72 13.80 0.00
N PHE A 239 -18.50 13.81 -1.10
CA PHE A 239 -18.88 12.61 -1.86
C PHE A 239 -18.17 12.55 -3.22
N PHE A 240 -17.44 11.44 -3.47
CA PHE A 240 -16.55 11.26 -4.63
C PHE A 240 -17.10 10.34 -5.73
N GLY A 241 -18.42 10.08 -5.72
CA GLY A 241 -19.16 9.57 -6.88
C GLY A 241 -19.51 8.10 -6.86
N PHE A 242 -18.68 7.20 -6.30
CA PHE A 242 -19.02 5.76 -6.28
C PHE A 242 -20.29 5.48 -5.47
N PRO A 243 -21.24 4.65 -5.96
CA PRO A 243 -21.17 3.81 -7.15
C PRO A 243 -21.75 4.42 -8.43
N PHE A 244 -22.12 5.70 -8.44
CA PHE A 244 -22.93 6.30 -9.49
C PHE A 244 -22.13 6.89 -10.65
N LEU A 245 -20.98 7.50 -10.32
CA LEU A 245 -20.06 8.14 -11.26
C LEU A 245 -18.65 7.63 -11.03
N HIS A 246 -17.90 7.45 -12.10
CA HIS A 246 -16.49 7.04 -12.10
C HIS A 246 -15.69 8.04 -12.93
N ALA A 247 -14.46 8.31 -12.49
CA ALA A 247 -13.64 9.34 -13.11
C ALA A 247 -14.41 10.67 -13.23
N THR A 248 -14.17 11.46 -14.26
CA THR A 248 -14.83 12.76 -14.42
C THR A 248 -16.22 12.66 -15.06
N ASN A 249 -16.54 11.59 -15.80
CA ASN A 249 -17.75 11.58 -16.64
C ASN A 249 -18.34 10.19 -16.95
N ILE A 250 -17.85 9.12 -16.34
CA ILE A 250 -18.34 7.78 -16.64
C ILE A 250 -19.49 7.45 -15.69
N ILE A 251 -20.72 7.66 -16.16
CA ILE A 251 -21.93 7.28 -15.45
C ILE A 251 -22.01 5.75 -15.38
N ASP A 252 -22.20 5.19 -14.19
CA ASP A 252 -22.32 3.75 -14.02
C ASP A 252 -23.55 3.20 -14.73
N PRO A 253 -23.42 2.16 -15.57
CA PRO A 253 -24.54 1.63 -16.34
C PRO A 253 -25.65 0.99 -15.47
N LYS A 254 -25.32 0.56 -14.25
CA LYS A 254 -26.28 -0.05 -13.33
C LYS A 254 -26.83 0.95 -12.30
N PHE A 255 -25.97 1.78 -11.72
CA PHE A 255 -26.32 2.65 -10.58
C PHE A 255 -26.42 4.13 -10.96
N GLY A 256 -25.92 4.55 -12.12
CA GLY A 256 -25.86 5.96 -12.52
C GLY A 256 -27.21 6.70 -12.56
N GLY A 257 -28.33 5.95 -12.63
CA GLY A 257 -29.66 6.55 -12.48
C GLY A 257 -29.87 7.25 -11.13
N GLY A 258 -29.19 6.80 -10.08
CA GLY A 258 -29.28 7.36 -8.73
C GLY A 258 -28.66 8.76 -8.59
N ILE A 259 -27.85 9.23 -9.57
CA ILE A 259 -27.27 10.59 -9.54
C ILE A 259 -28.40 11.66 -9.40
N LYS A 260 -29.53 11.46 -10.03
CA LYS A 260 -30.65 12.39 -10.00
C LYS A 260 -31.31 12.50 -8.61
N GLU A 261 -31.10 11.51 -7.77
CA GLU A 261 -31.65 11.43 -6.42
C GLU A 261 -30.67 11.94 -5.36
N LEU A 262 -29.41 12.19 -5.77
CA LEU A 262 -28.41 12.79 -4.88
C LEU A 262 -28.78 14.23 -4.54
N ASN A 263 -28.84 14.54 -3.25
CA ASN A 263 -29.04 15.91 -2.75
C ASN A 263 -27.71 16.61 -2.43
N GLU A 264 -26.62 16.14 -3.04
CA GLU A 264 -25.27 16.63 -2.79
C GLU A 264 -24.44 16.66 -4.06
N GLU A 265 -23.40 17.48 -4.07
CA GLU A 265 -22.44 17.58 -5.18
C GLU A 265 -21.47 16.40 -5.17
N ILE A 266 -21.16 15.88 -6.37
CA ILE A 266 -20.08 14.91 -6.55
C ILE A 266 -18.77 15.68 -6.76
N VAL A 267 -17.79 15.43 -5.90
CA VAL A 267 -16.43 15.95 -6.07
C VAL A 267 -15.72 15.12 -7.15
N LEU A 268 -15.30 15.78 -8.21
CA LEU A 268 -14.59 15.14 -9.31
C LEU A 268 -13.09 14.97 -8.98
N PRO A 269 -12.43 13.94 -9.55
CA PRO A 269 -11.00 13.76 -9.35
C PRO A 269 -10.19 14.94 -9.91
N VAL A 270 -9.10 15.27 -9.24
CA VAL A 270 -8.16 16.30 -9.71
C VAL A 270 -7.22 15.78 -10.79
N LEU A 271 -7.08 14.46 -10.91
CA LEU A 271 -6.28 13.82 -11.96
C LEU A 271 -6.82 12.41 -12.26
N GLU A 272 -7.08 12.15 -13.53
CA GLU A 272 -7.27 10.81 -14.05
C GLU A 272 -5.92 10.18 -14.38
N ILE A 273 -5.60 9.04 -13.78
CA ILE A 273 -4.28 8.40 -13.84
C ILE A 273 -4.22 7.18 -14.75
N GLY A 274 -5.30 6.93 -15.50
CA GLY A 274 -5.45 5.82 -16.43
C GLY A 274 -6.22 4.63 -15.88
N ALA A 275 -6.82 3.88 -16.79
CA ALA A 275 -7.65 2.72 -16.45
C ALA A 275 -6.81 1.54 -15.93
N HIS A 276 -7.30 0.88 -14.90
CA HIS A 276 -6.75 -0.35 -14.31
C HIS A 276 -5.31 -0.26 -13.80
N VAL A 277 -4.72 0.93 -13.67
CA VAL A 277 -3.34 1.09 -13.20
C VAL A 277 -3.16 0.69 -11.72
N ALA A 278 -4.25 0.59 -10.97
CA ALA A 278 -4.33 0.18 -9.58
C ALA A 278 -3.44 1.05 -8.66
N PRO A 279 -3.81 2.32 -8.41
CA PRO A 279 -3.11 3.14 -7.42
C PRO A 279 -3.16 2.48 -6.05
N THR A 280 -2.01 2.38 -5.40
CA THR A 280 -1.87 1.79 -4.08
C THR A 280 -1.25 2.80 -3.11
N GLY A 281 -0.09 2.52 -2.53
CA GLY A 281 0.52 3.46 -1.59
C GLY A 281 0.94 4.78 -2.22
N VAL A 282 0.90 5.82 -1.43
CA VAL A 282 1.35 7.16 -1.80
C VAL A 282 2.23 7.75 -0.70
N SER A 283 3.13 8.65 -1.07
CA SER A 283 3.96 9.40 -0.11
C SER A 283 4.35 10.75 -0.71
N PHE A 284 4.07 11.83 0.01
CA PHE A 284 4.64 13.14 -0.32
C PHE A 284 6.12 13.18 0.02
N TYR A 285 6.87 13.85 -0.85
CA TYR A 285 8.30 14.06 -0.67
C TYR A 285 8.57 15.43 -0.05
N SER A 286 9.05 15.42 1.18
CA SER A 286 9.50 16.60 1.93
C SER A 286 11.01 16.64 2.13
N GLY A 287 11.76 15.67 1.57
CA GLY A 287 13.20 15.56 1.68
C GLY A 287 13.94 16.63 0.87
N SER A 288 15.25 16.76 1.10
CA SER A 288 16.13 17.71 0.43
C SER A 288 17.22 17.06 -0.45
N GLN A 289 17.26 15.72 -0.52
CA GLN A 289 18.25 14.99 -1.32
C GLN A 289 17.96 15.08 -2.83
N PHE A 290 16.68 14.99 -3.21
CA PHE A 290 16.24 15.05 -4.61
C PHE A 290 16.29 16.50 -5.13
N PRO A 291 16.41 16.70 -6.46
CA PRO A 291 16.33 18.03 -7.06
C PRO A 291 15.06 18.79 -6.66
N GLU A 292 15.16 20.13 -6.60
CA GLU A 292 14.07 21.04 -6.17
C GLU A 292 12.73 20.76 -6.86
N LYS A 293 12.73 20.37 -8.13
CA LYS A 293 11.50 20.00 -8.88
C LYS A 293 10.70 18.85 -8.26
N TYR A 294 11.29 18.08 -7.34
CA TYR A 294 10.60 17.00 -6.61
C TYR A 294 10.06 17.43 -5.25
N ARG A 295 10.31 18.68 -4.82
CA ARG A 295 9.73 19.20 -3.59
C ARG A 295 8.20 19.15 -3.69
N ASN A 296 7.52 18.71 -2.64
CA ASN A 296 6.07 18.52 -2.58
C ASN A 296 5.50 17.53 -3.62
N THR A 297 6.35 16.74 -4.30
CA THR A 297 5.88 15.70 -5.22
C THR A 297 5.19 14.57 -4.44
N LEU A 298 4.00 14.17 -4.87
CA LEU A 298 3.35 12.95 -4.42
C LEU A 298 3.86 11.78 -5.28
N PHE A 299 4.63 10.88 -4.69
CA PHE A 299 4.96 9.60 -5.31
C PHE A 299 3.80 8.64 -5.09
N MET A 300 3.30 8.04 -6.18
CA MET A 300 2.17 7.12 -6.18
C MET A 300 2.57 5.81 -6.86
N ALA A 301 2.43 4.70 -6.15
CA ALA A 301 2.64 3.39 -6.73
C ALA A 301 1.43 2.99 -7.59
N LEU A 302 1.65 2.76 -8.88
CA LEU A 302 0.70 2.17 -9.79
C LEU A 302 1.01 0.68 -9.89
N HIS A 303 0.33 -0.10 -9.06
CA HIS A 303 0.60 -1.53 -8.81
C HIS A 303 0.42 -2.40 -10.05
N GLY A 304 -0.40 -1.95 -11.00
CA GLY A 304 -0.58 -2.54 -12.32
C GLY A 304 -1.82 -3.39 -12.47
N SER A 305 -2.29 -3.43 -13.72
CA SER A 305 -3.55 -4.02 -14.13
C SER A 305 -3.58 -5.54 -13.99
N TRP A 306 -4.77 -6.08 -13.71
CA TRP A 306 -5.09 -7.49 -13.84
C TRP A 306 -6.25 -7.72 -14.83
N ASN A 307 -7.14 -6.73 -14.97
CA ASN A 307 -8.34 -6.75 -15.78
C ASN A 307 -8.16 -5.84 -17.01
N ARG A 308 -7.18 -6.17 -17.85
CA ARG A 308 -6.88 -5.45 -19.09
C ARG A 308 -6.14 -6.37 -20.07
N SER A 309 -6.41 -6.25 -21.36
CA SER A 309 -5.78 -7.05 -22.42
C SER A 309 -4.27 -6.80 -22.48
N GLU A 310 -3.86 -5.53 -22.47
CA GLU A 310 -2.46 -5.13 -22.31
C GLU A 310 -2.22 -4.53 -20.95
N LYS A 311 -1.12 -4.92 -20.29
CA LYS A 311 -0.78 -4.43 -18.96
C LYS A 311 -0.54 -2.93 -18.93
N SER A 312 -1.04 -2.29 -17.88
CA SER A 312 -0.89 -0.86 -17.58
C SER A 312 -0.52 -0.65 -16.13
N GLY A 313 0.13 0.45 -15.80
CA GLY A 313 0.68 0.71 -14.47
C GLY A 313 2.08 0.09 -14.32
N TYR A 314 2.33 -0.65 -13.23
CA TYR A 314 3.62 -1.28 -12.90
C TYR A 314 4.78 -0.28 -12.83
N LYS A 315 4.54 0.86 -12.18
CA LYS A 315 5.50 1.96 -12.02
C LYS A 315 5.19 2.80 -10.80
N VAL A 316 6.10 3.66 -10.42
CA VAL A 316 5.81 4.77 -9.50
C VAL A 316 5.68 6.03 -10.32
N LEU A 317 4.54 6.71 -10.18
CA LEU A 317 4.26 7.99 -10.77
C LEU A 317 4.68 9.10 -9.81
N ALA A 318 5.38 10.11 -10.30
CA ALA A 318 5.59 11.37 -9.59
C ALA A 318 4.51 12.36 -10.04
N VAL A 319 3.67 12.78 -9.11
CA VAL A 319 2.67 13.84 -9.32
C VAL A 319 3.24 15.10 -8.68
N HIS A 320 3.68 16.03 -9.51
CA HIS A 320 4.27 17.29 -9.07
C HIS A 320 3.21 18.27 -8.62
N THR A 321 3.42 18.90 -7.46
CA THR A 321 2.53 19.93 -6.96
C THR A 321 3.31 21.22 -6.65
N ASP A 322 2.61 22.35 -6.70
CA ASP A 322 3.13 23.61 -6.20
C ASP A 322 2.92 23.77 -4.67
N GLU A 323 3.34 24.90 -4.12
CA GLU A 323 3.16 25.20 -2.68
C GLU A 323 1.71 25.28 -2.24
N GLY A 324 0.79 25.60 -3.14
CA GLY A 324 -0.65 25.63 -2.91
C GLY A 324 -1.31 24.26 -3.01
N GLY A 325 -0.55 23.23 -3.40
CA GLY A 325 -1.05 21.86 -3.61
C GLY A 325 -1.70 21.67 -4.98
N ASN A 326 -1.58 22.60 -5.93
CA ASN A 326 -2.09 22.39 -7.28
C ASN A 326 -1.17 21.46 -8.06
N ILE A 327 -1.74 20.53 -8.83
CA ILE A 327 -0.98 19.62 -9.69
C ILE A 327 -0.39 20.42 -10.85
N THR A 328 0.93 20.37 -11.00
CA THR A 328 1.67 21.05 -12.07
C THR A 328 2.11 20.12 -13.20
N GLY A 329 2.05 18.82 -12.99
CA GLY A 329 2.36 17.81 -13.99
C GLY A 329 2.63 16.43 -13.37
N THR A 330 2.88 15.46 -14.24
CA THR A 330 3.22 14.09 -13.85
C THR A 330 4.40 13.58 -14.65
N THR A 331 5.23 12.73 -14.04
CA THR A 331 6.31 12.01 -14.72
C THR A 331 6.43 10.59 -14.19
N ASP A 332 6.80 9.65 -15.06
CA ASP A 332 7.18 8.31 -14.62
C ASP A 332 8.49 8.43 -13.81
N PHE A 333 8.50 7.91 -12.60
CA PHE A 333 9.65 8.05 -11.71
C PHE A 333 10.44 6.76 -11.53
N LEU A 334 9.75 5.64 -11.33
CA LEU A 334 10.37 4.32 -11.24
C LEU A 334 9.58 3.36 -12.13
N SER A 335 10.23 2.81 -13.13
CA SER A 335 9.64 1.86 -14.09
C SER A 335 10.52 0.61 -14.25
N GLY A 336 10.22 -0.24 -15.26
CA GLY A 336 11.00 -1.44 -15.54
C GLY A 336 10.51 -2.71 -14.83
N PHE A 337 9.34 -2.70 -14.19
CA PHE A 337 8.74 -3.89 -13.55
C PHE A 337 8.10 -4.88 -14.52
N LEU A 338 8.05 -4.53 -15.81
CA LEU A 338 7.54 -5.38 -16.89
C LEU A 338 8.68 -5.81 -17.84
N ASP A 339 8.60 -7.05 -18.27
CA ASP A 339 9.31 -7.57 -19.45
C ASP A 339 8.22 -7.93 -20.50
N GLY A 340 8.00 -7.04 -21.47
CA GLY A 340 6.84 -7.07 -22.36
C GLY A 340 5.51 -7.07 -21.57
N GLN A 341 4.73 -8.14 -21.69
CA GLN A 341 3.47 -8.32 -20.95
C GLN A 341 3.63 -9.17 -19.68
N LYS A 342 4.86 -9.51 -19.28
CA LYS A 342 5.15 -10.29 -18.08
C LYS A 342 5.69 -9.40 -16.97
N SER A 343 4.93 -9.22 -15.90
CA SER A 343 5.44 -8.52 -14.72
C SER A 343 6.34 -9.43 -13.89
N TRP A 344 7.52 -8.95 -13.55
CA TRP A 344 8.39 -9.60 -12.57
C TRP A 344 8.23 -8.99 -11.19
N GLY A 345 7.91 -7.69 -11.07
CA GLY A 345 7.63 -6.97 -9.85
C GLY A 345 6.32 -6.20 -9.91
N ARG A 346 5.88 -5.67 -8.76
CA ARG A 346 4.69 -4.82 -8.60
C ARG A 346 4.94 -3.80 -7.48
N PRO A 347 5.22 -2.53 -7.78
CA PRO A 347 5.42 -1.52 -6.75
C PRO A 347 4.14 -1.32 -5.95
N SER A 348 4.26 -1.25 -4.63
CA SER A 348 3.09 -1.24 -3.72
C SER A 348 2.97 0.04 -2.90
N ALA A 349 4.07 0.50 -2.32
CA ALA A 349 4.07 1.72 -1.50
C ALA A 349 5.42 2.44 -1.56
N PRO A 350 5.45 3.72 -1.92
CA PRO A 350 6.57 4.60 -1.67
C PRO A 350 6.59 5.06 -0.21
N LEU A 351 7.80 5.37 0.31
CA LEU A 351 8.02 6.02 1.59
C LEU A 351 9.20 6.98 1.47
N ALA A 352 8.96 8.28 1.57
CA ALA A 352 10.01 9.27 1.67
C ALA A 352 10.66 9.21 3.06
N LEU A 353 11.99 9.08 3.10
CA LEU A 353 12.76 9.00 4.34
C LEU A 353 13.30 10.37 4.77
N ARG A 354 13.61 10.50 6.06
CA ARG A 354 14.20 11.73 6.63
C ARG A 354 15.57 12.06 6.05
N ASP A 355 16.32 11.06 5.57
CA ASP A 355 17.61 11.28 4.88
C ASP A 355 17.44 11.77 3.43
N GLY A 356 16.20 11.90 2.98
CA GLY A 356 15.82 12.35 1.64
C GLY A 356 15.81 11.27 0.57
N SER A 357 16.12 10.02 0.89
CA SER A 357 15.91 8.90 -0.04
C SER A 357 14.45 8.46 -0.07
N LEU A 358 14.07 7.68 -1.09
CA LEU A 358 12.74 7.09 -1.23
C LEU A 358 12.85 5.57 -1.18
N LEU A 359 12.06 4.92 -0.32
CA LEU A 359 11.85 3.48 -0.39
C LEU A 359 10.62 3.16 -1.25
N VAL A 360 10.64 2.02 -1.94
CA VAL A 360 9.49 1.47 -2.66
C VAL A 360 9.38 -0.01 -2.36
N SER A 361 8.26 -0.44 -1.78
CA SER A 361 7.97 -1.86 -1.57
C SER A 361 7.44 -2.52 -2.85
N ASP A 362 7.78 -3.79 -3.04
CA ASP A 362 7.34 -4.66 -4.14
C ASP A 362 6.79 -5.96 -3.57
N ASP A 363 5.47 -6.09 -3.57
CA ASP A 363 4.76 -7.21 -2.96
C ASP A 363 4.80 -8.50 -3.80
N LYS A 364 5.12 -8.40 -5.06
CA LYS A 364 5.30 -9.56 -5.93
C LYS A 364 6.69 -10.16 -5.80
N HIS A 365 7.70 -9.30 -5.67
CA HIS A 365 9.10 -9.74 -5.61
C HIS A 365 9.62 -9.89 -4.17
N ASN A 366 8.78 -9.59 -3.16
CA ASN A 366 9.13 -9.67 -1.74
C ASN A 366 10.36 -8.81 -1.38
N ALA A 367 10.43 -7.63 -1.96
CA ALA A 367 11.58 -6.73 -1.87
C ALA A 367 11.18 -5.29 -1.54
N ILE A 368 12.15 -4.54 -1.05
CA ILE A 368 12.07 -3.09 -0.90
C ILE A 368 13.30 -2.50 -1.59
N TYR A 369 13.07 -1.52 -2.46
CA TYR A 369 14.12 -0.80 -3.18
C TYR A 369 14.33 0.57 -2.56
N ARG A 370 15.55 1.07 -2.60
CA ARG A 370 15.91 2.41 -2.18
C ARG A 370 16.35 3.22 -3.37
N ILE A 371 15.79 4.41 -3.50
CA ILE A 371 16.11 5.37 -4.54
C ILE A 371 16.85 6.56 -3.88
N THR A 372 18.02 6.89 -4.42
CA THR A 372 18.85 8.01 -4.00
C THR A 372 19.18 8.89 -5.19
N TYR A 373 19.52 10.15 -4.93
CA TYR A 373 20.03 11.08 -5.94
C TYR A 373 21.47 11.47 -5.64
N LYS A 374 22.33 11.36 -6.63
CA LYS A 374 23.72 11.83 -6.56
C LYS A 374 23.93 12.89 -7.63
N LYS A 375 24.34 14.07 -7.20
CA LYS A 375 24.75 15.16 -8.10
C LYS A 375 25.97 14.76 -8.91
#